data_8a947ec43034dbeebf8670ccac13d38f
#
_entry.id   8a947ec43034dbeebf8670ccac13d38f
#
_cell.length_a   1.000
_cell.length_b   1.000
_cell.length_c   1.000
_cell.angle_alpha   90.00
_cell.angle_beta   90.00
_cell.angle_gamma   90.00
#
_symmetry.space_group_name_H-M   'P 1'
#
loop_
_entity.id
_entity.type
_entity.pdbx_description
1 polymer ?
#
loop_
_entity_poly.entity_id
_entity_poly.type
_entity_poly.pdbx_seq_one_letter_code
_entity_poly.pdbx_strand_id
1 'polypeptide(L)'
;MKRNGAIIKRPAANNRGVFQMSMRKLHGVPFILLCLLAHAAFPQLSVGQAPVYEITPVESSIKFDVESSVAIKGNFSKWNATLTFQSRDVSTGVLDIRIEADSVDTGSGLKNGKLRGKDFFNVKEAPYITFRSTKITQTGPLTFELDGDFTIRGVTKKEKLKLTDSGKGSPSGIIIGTMAFDRKDYGMNSGIPFIKIANRVEVSINLRWKRVSGPPPAFQQ
;
A
#
# COMPACT_ATOMS: atom_id res chain seq x y z
N MET A 1 11.32 60.56 -26.63
CA MET A 1 12.62 61.22 -26.95
C MET A 1 13.57 60.13 -27.44
N LYS A 2 13.95 60.22 -28.74
CA LYS A 2 15.13 59.71 -29.45
C LYS A 2 15.58 58.26 -29.12
N ARG A 3 15.38 57.25 -30.09
CA ARG A 3 16.15 56.94 -31.29
C ARG A 3 17.60 56.52 -31.00
N ASN A 4 17.97 55.33 -31.40
CA ASN A 4 18.92 54.89 -32.47
C ASN A 4 19.21 53.40 -32.19
N GLY A 5 19.15 52.43 -33.05
CA GLY A 5 19.36 52.37 -34.50
C GLY A 5 20.82 52.05 -34.82
N ALA A 6 21.11 50.78 -35.03
CA ALA A 6 22.29 50.37 -35.83
C ALA A 6 22.13 48.99 -36.46
N ILE A 7 21.97 49.01 -37.74
CA ILE A 7 22.13 47.96 -38.74
C ILE A 7 23.57 47.98 -39.17
N ILE A 8 24.26 46.86 -39.34
CA ILE A 8 25.42 46.63 -40.28
C ILE A 8 25.54 45.14 -40.51
N LYS A 9 25.16 44.71 -41.71
CA LYS A 9 25.86 44.36 -42.94
C LYS A 9 26.61 43.02 -42.94
N ARG A 10 26.09 42.12 -43.81
CA ARG A 10 26.86 41.02 -44.47
C ARG A 10 27.93 41.59 -45.39
N PRO A 11 28.93 40.81 -45.71
CA PRO A 11 29.28 40.67 -47.11
C PRO A 11 29.33 39.22 -47.61
N ALA A 12 29.10 39.12 -48.89
CA ALA A 12 29.05 37.94 -49.74
C ALA A 12 30.40 37.62 -50.35
N ALA A 13 30.44 36.41 -50.86
CA ALA A 13 31.02 35.97 -52.14
C ALA A 13 32.44 35.44 -52.20
N ASN A 14 32.45 34.25 -52.74
CA ASN A 14 33.19 33.80 -53.94
C ASN A 14 34.50 33.03 -53.70
N ASN A 15 34.61 31.79 -54.11
CA ASN A 15 35.27 31.46 -55.38
C ASN A 15 35.19 29.96 -55.70
N ARG A 16 35.13 29.75 -56.97
CA ARG A 16 35.02 28.51 -57.73
C ARG A 16 36.32 27.70 -57.66
N GLY A 17 36.18 26.39 -57.56
CA GLY A 17 37.25 25.44 -57.84
C GLY A 17 36.63 24.18 -58.45
N VAL A 18 36.50 24.20 -59.79
CA VAL A 18 36.14 23.03 -60.61
C VAL A 18 37.36 22.14 -60.67
N PHE A 19 37.28 20.93 -60.19
CA PHE A 19 38.24 19.89 -60.55
C PHE A 19 37.49 18.69 -61.12
N GLN A 20 37.53 18.62 -62.49
CA GLN A 20 37.14 17.43 -63.23
C GLN A 20 38.24 16.40 -63.16
N MET A 21 37.88 15.22 -62.75
CA MET A 21 38.75 14.07 -63.02
C MET A 21 37.94 12.81 -63.31
N SER A 22 37.88 12.57 -64.58
CA SER A 22 37.91 11.30 -65.30
C SER A 22 37.32 10.03 -64.75
N MET A 23 36.24 9.60 -65.38
CA MET A 23 35.72 8.25 -65.35
C MET A 23 36.79 7.20 -65.70
N ARG A 24 36.99 6.25 -64.84
CA ARG A 24 37.42 4.89 -65.23
C ARG A 24 36.33 3.90 -64.71
N LYS A 25 35.68 3.31 -65.71
CA LYS A 25 34.82 2.14 -65.55
C LYS A 25 35.64 0.99 -64.97
N LEU A 26 35.31 0.49 -63.84
CA LEU A 26 35.76 -0.82 -63.40
C LEU A 26 34.50 -1.65 -63.11
N HIS A 27 34.36 -2.70 -63.91
CA HIS A 27 33.32 -3.73 -63.75
C HIS A 27 33.65 -4.59 -62.53
N GLY A 28 32.68 -4.93 -61.77
CA GLY A 28 32.77 -6.15 -60.98
C GLY A 28 32.23 -6.09 -59.57
N VAL A 29 31.22 -6.88 -59.40
CA VAL A 29 30.73 -7.55 -58.14
C VAL A 29 29.99 -6.70 -57.18
N PRO A 30 28.69 -6.96 -57.02
CA PRO A 30 27.94 -6.44 -55.88
C PRO A 30 28.31 -7.28 -54.64
N PHE A 31 29.07 -6.70 -53.74
CA PHE A 31 29.30 -7.24 -52.42
C PHE A 31 28.03 -6.97 -51.62
N ILE A 32 27.09 -7.93 -51.67
CA ILE A 32 25.96 -7.96 -50.78
C ILE A 32 26.51 -8.27 -49.40
N LEU A 33 26.76 -7.23 -48.63
CA LEU A 33 27.06 -7.33 -47.20
C LEU A 33 25.76 -7.73 -46.46
N LEU A 34 25.55 -9.03 -46.34
CA LEU A 34 24.49 -9.63 -45.55
C LEU A 34 24.82 -9.37 -44.08
N CYS A 35 24.39 -8.20 -43.55
CA CYS A 35 24.37 -7.95 -42.11
C CYS A 35 23.32 -8.88 -41.48
N LEU A 36 23.74 -10.10 -41.14
CA LEU A 36 23.07 -10.96 -40.20
C LEU A 36 23.06 -10.23 -38.81
N LEU A 37 22.02 -9.41 -38.58
CA LEU A 37 21.68 -8.95 -37.27
C LEU A 37 21.24 -10.19 -36.46
N ALA A 38 22.23 -10.82 -35.81
CA ALA A 38 21.96 -11.75 -34.72
C ALA A 38 21.21 -10.99 -33.64
N HIS A 39 19.90 -11.05 -33.67
CA HIS A 39 19.07 -10.67 -32.55
C HIS A 39 19.40 -11.66 -31.44
N ALA A 40 20.37 -11.33 -30.61
CA ALA A 40 20.53 -11.97 -29.31
C ALA A 40 19.25 -11.69 -28.55
N ALA A 41 18.33 -12.67 -28.55
CA ALA A 41 17.18 -12.69 -27.66
C ALA A 41 17.75 -12.79 -26.25
N PHE A 42 18.05 -11.66 -25.64
CA PHE A 42 18.25 -11.61 -24.20
C PHE A 42 16.94 -12.08 -23.58
N PRO A 43 16.94 -13.17 -22.76
CA PRO A 43 15.78 -13.52 -22.01
C PRO A 43 15.44 -12.30 -21.15
N GLN A 44 14.39 -11.60 -21.49
CA GLN A 44 13.82 -10.61 -20.61
C GLN A 44 13.41 -11.37 -19.37
N LEU A 45 14.18 -11.24 -18.29
CA LEU A 45 13.74 -11.62 -16.96
C LEU A 45 12.45 -10.85 -16.74
N SER A 46 11.32 -11.51 -16.99
CA SER A 46 10.01 -11.00 -16.64
C SER A 46 10.00 -10.90 -15.13
N VAL A 47 10.33 -9.72 -14.61
CA VAL A 47 10.08 -9.40 -13.20
C VAL A 47 8.58 -9.62 -13.04
N GLY A 48 8.23 -10.72 -12.38
CA GLY A 48 6.86 -11.13 -12.24
C GLY A 48 6.06 -9.97 -11.66
N GLN A 49 5.11 -9.47 -12.44
CA GLN A 49 4.30 -8.34 -12.06
C GLN A 49 3.67 -8.60 -10.68
N ALA A 50 3.90 -7.70 -9.73
CA ALA A 50 3.31 -7.81 -8.40
C ALA A 50 1.78 -7.71 -8.49
N PRO A 51 1.04 -8.47 -7.68
CA PRO A 51 -0.42 -8.33 -7.61
C PRO A 51 -0.80 -6.98 -7.02
N VAL A 52 -1.85 -6.37 -7.58
CA VAL A 52 -2.43 -5.12 -7.08
C VAL A 52 -3.84 -5.40 -6.56
N TYR A 53 -4.10 -5.00 -5.34
CA TYR A 53 -5.36 -5.20 -4.65
C TYR A 53 -6.04 -3.88 -4.33
N GLU A 54 -7.35 -3.90 -4.38
CA GLU A 54 -8.23 -2.86 -3.87
C GLU A 54 -9.01 -3.45 -2.69
N ILE A 55 -9.01 -2.74 -1.55
CA ILE A 55 -9.83 -3.07 -0.39
C ILE A 55 -10.99 -2.08 -0.36
N THR A 56 -12.22 -2.59 -0.40
CA THR A 56 -13.42 -1.75 -0.39
C THR A 56 -14.01 -1.65 1.02
N PRO A 57 -14.38 -0.43 1.48
CA PRO A 57 -15.12 -0.27 2.73
C PRO A 57 -16.52 -0.91 2.69
N VAL A 58 -17.10 -1.05 1.49
CA VAL A 58 -18.40 -1.70 1.31
C VAL A 58 -18.30 -3.16 1.72
N GLU A 59 -19.20 -3.62 2.59
CA GLU A 59 -19.22 -4.95 3.17
C GLU A 59 -17.94 -5.33 3.96
N SER A 60 -17.17 -4.32 4.36
CA SER A 60 -16.02 -4.48 5.24
C SER A 60 -16.28 -3.84 6.58
N SER A 61 -15.57 -4.29 7.62
CA SER A 61 -15.72 -3.74 8.96
C SER A 61 -14.47 -3.90 9.81
N ILE A 62 -14.24 -2.93 10.70
CA ILE A 62 -13.23 -2.98 11.74
C ILE A 62 -13.97 -2.76 13.06
N LYS A 63 -13.91 -3.76 13.95
CA LYS A 63 -14.67 -3.79 15.21
C LYS A 63 -13.72 -4.03 16.38
N PHE A 64 -14.15 -3.61 17.56
CA PHE A 64 -13.49 -3.94 18.81
C PHE A 64 -14.50 -4.39 19.87
N ASP A 65 -14.00 -5.19 20.80
CA ASP A 65 -14.74 -5.71 21.95
C ASP A 65 -13.84 -5.63 23.20
N VAL A 66 -14.41 -5.15 24.29
CA VAL A 66 -13.74 -5.11 25.58
C VAL A 66 -14.65 -5.78 26.60
N GLU A 67 -14.15 -6.85 27.21
CA GLU A 67 -14.88 -7.49 28.29
C GLU A 67 -15.07 -6.51 29.44
N SER A 68 -16.30 -6.33 29.88
CA SER A 68 -16.68 -5.39 30.94
C SER A 68 -18.03 -5.71 31.49
N SER A 69 -18.34 -5.19 32.72
CA SER A 69 -19.65 -5.34 33.34
C SER A 69 -20.79 -4.68 32.56
N VAL A 70 -20.47 -3.81 31.60
CA VAL A 70 -21.40 -3.22 30.63
C VAL A 70 -20.77 -3.35 29.25
N ALA A 71 -21.43 -3.93 28.27
CA ALA A 71 -20.89 -4.19 26.95
C ALA A 71 -20.23 -2.94 26.34
N ILE A 72 -18.94 -3.05 26.02
CA ILE A 72 -18.12 -2.03 25.32
C ILE A 72 -17.67 -2.64 24.02
N LYS A 73 -18.55 -2.62 23.04
CA LYS A 73 -18.31 -3.04 21.67
C LYS A 73 -18.55 -1.88 20.74
N GLY A 74 -17.80 -1.83 19.66
CA GLY A 74 -17.98 -0.79 18.65
C GLY A 74 -17.33 -1.14 17.34
N ASN A 75 -17.59 -0.29 16.36
CA ASN A 75 -16.97 -0.30 15.05
C ASN A 75 -16.43 1.09 14.72
N PHE A 76 -15.63 1.16 13.69
CA PHE A 76 -15.19 2.43 13.09
C PHE A 76 -15.82 2.58 11.72
N SER A 77 -16.46 3.73 11.48
CA SER A 77 -17.17 4.00 10.22
C SER A 77 -16.28 4.63 9.14
N LYS A 78 -15.10 5.17 9.53
CA LYS A 78 -14.17 5.81 8.62
C LYS A 78 -12.77 5.21 8.78
N TRP A 79 -12.33 4.53 7.75
CA TRP A 79 -11.01 3.92 7.68
C TRP A 79 -10.60 3.68 6.24
N ASN A 80 -9.33 3.44 6.02
CA ASN A 80 -8.74 2.99 4.76
C ASN A 80 -7.82 1.82 5.05
N ALA A 81 -7.73 0.89 4.11
CA ALA A 81 -6.77 -0.21 4.15
C ALA A 81 -6.19 -0.44 2.76
N THR A 82 -4.89 -0.73 2.71
CA THR A 82 -4.19 -1.08 1.50
C THR A 82 -3.40 -2.37 1.71
N LEU A 83 -3.37 -3.22 0.70
CA LEU A 83 -2.53 -4.42 0.66
C LEU A 83 -1.67 -4.34 -0.59
N THR A 84 -0.37 -4.16 -0.41
CA THR A 84 0.61 -3.99 -1.48
C THR A 84 1.63 -5.09 -1.45
N PHE A 85 2.19 -5.44 -2.61
CA PHE A 85 3.24 -6.45 -2.77
C PHE A 85 4.36 -5.90 -3.64
N GLN A 86 5.60 -6.31 -3.40
CA GLN A 86 6.73 -6.00 -4.26
C GLN A 86 6.94 -7.08 -5.34
N SER A 87 6.45 -8.29 -5.09
CA SER A 87 6.52 -9.43 -5.99
C SER A 87 5.32 -10.35 -5.76
N ARG A 88 5.33 -11.53 -6.38
CA ARG A 88 4.33 -12.57 -6.10
C ARG A 88 4.54 -13.28 -4.77
N ASP A 89 5.70 -13.12 -4.13
CA ASP A 89 5.96 -13.71 -2.82
C ASP A 89 5.09 -13.01 -1.76
N VAL A 90 4.26 -13.80 -1.06
CA VAL A 90 3.38 -13.33 0.02
C VAL A 90 4.15 -12.60 1.11
N SER A 91 5.39 -13.00 1.40
CA SER A 91 6.22 -12.38 2.42
C SER A 91 6.58 -10.91 2.10
N THR A 92 6.50 -10.50 0.83
CA THR A 92 6.71 -9.11 0.39
C THR A 92 5.49 -8.22 0.57
N GLY A 93 4.40 -8.79 1.06
CA GLY A 93 3.15 -8.09 1.30
C GLY A 93 3.25 -7.09 2.47
N VAL A 94 2.57 -5.97 2.31
CA VAL A 94 2.38 -4.99 3.39
C VAL A 94 0.90 -4.65 3.48
N LEU A 95 0.29 -4.96 4.61
CA LEU A 95 -1.04 -4.51 4.99
C LEU A 95 -0.89 -3.22 5.81
N ASP A 96 -1.51 -2.15 5.32
CA ASP A 96 -1.55 -0.85 5.99
C ASP A 96 -3.00 -0.47 6.24
N ILE A 97 -3.36 -0.23 7.50
CA ILE A 97 -4.71 0.15 7.94
C ILE A 97 -4.61 1.47 8.67
N ARG A 98 -5.45 2.42 8.29
CA ARG A 98 -5.59 3.73 8.94
C ARG A 98 -7.05 3.98 9.26
N ILE A 99 -7.34 4.27 10.53
CA ILE A 99 -8.68 4.46 11.07
C ILE A 99 -8.77 5.88 11.62
N GLU A 100 -9.83 6.62 11.29
CA GLU A 100 -10.16 7.86 11.98
C GLU A 100 -10.75 7.53 13.36
N ALA A 101 -10.01 7.82 14.43
CA ALA A 101 -10.39 7.42 15.79
C ALA A 101 -11.70 8.07 16.27
N ASP A 102 -12.05 9.24 15.73
CA ASP A 102 -13.32 9.92 16.05
C ASP A 102 -14.54 9.28 15.38
N SER A 103 -14.32 8.39 14.41
CA SER A 103 -15.38 7.63 13.72
C SER A 103 -15.92 6.44 14.53
N VAL A 104 -15.48 6.30 15.78
CA VAL A 104 -15.95 5.25 16.69
C VAL A 104 -17.46 5.33 16.87
N ASP A 105 -18.10 4.17 16.73
CA ASP A 105 -19.53 4.02 16.98
C ASP A 105 -19.81 2.75 17.79
N THR A 106 -20.41 2.95 18.98
CA THR A 106 -20.85 1.91 19.91
C THR A 106 -22.38 1.82 19.98
N GLY A 107 -23.09 2.55 19.12
CA GLY A 107 -24.54 2.74 19.23
C GLY A 107 -24.97 3.66 20.36
N SER A 108 -24.03 4.33 21.08
CA SER A 108 -24.32 5.21 22.20
C SER A 108 -23.47 6.47 22.13
N GLY A 109 -24.11 7.63 21.99
CA GLY A 109 -23.41 8.91 21.94
C GLY A 109 -22.57 9.19 23.20
N LEU A 110 -23.04 8.78 24.38
CA LEU A 110 -22.31 8.92 25.64
C LEU A 110 -21.03 8.10 25.65
N LYS A 111 -21.08 6.81 25.22
CA LYS A 111 -19.91 5.95 25.10
C LYS A 111 -18.95 6.48 24.04
N ASN A 112 -19.47 6.88 22.88
CA ASN A 112 -18.66 7.45 21.79
C ASN A 112 -17.91 8.70 22.27
N GLY A 113 -18.60 9.62 22.99
CA GLY A 113 -17.97 10.81 23.57
C GLY A 113 -16.86 10.47 24.56
N LYS A 114 -17.07 9.46 25.43
CA LYS A 114 -16.06 9.02 26.39
C LYS A 114 -14.85 8.40 25.69
N LEU A 115 -15.06 7.54 24.68
CA LEU A 115 -13.99 6.91 23.94
C LEU A 115 -13.13 7.91 23.13
N ARG A 116 -13.74 8.97 22.60
CA ARG A 116 -13.01 10.05 21.92
C ARG A 116 -12.16 10.90 22.85
N GLY A 117 -12.50 10.90 24.15
CA GLY A 117 -11.86 11.72 25.17
C GLY A 117 -10.39 11.38 25.43
N LYS A 118 -9.72 12.28 26.16
CA LYS A 118 -8.29 12.19 26.49
C LYS A 118 -7.90 10.94 27.28
N ASP A 119 -8.84 10.36 28.01
CA ASP A 119 -8.63 9.16 28.83
C ASP A 119 -8.56 7.87 28.01
N PHE A 120 -9.08 7.90 26.77
CA PHE A 120 -9.12 6.77 25.85
C PHE A 120 -8.40 7.09 24.55
N PHE A 121 -9.09 7.35 23.45
CA PHE A 121 -8.42 7.53 22.15
C PHE A 121 -7.70 8.87 22.01
N ASN A 122 -8.09 9.89 22.79
CA ASN A 122 -7.51 11.24 22.73
C ASN A 122 -7.49 11.80 21.30
N VAL A 123 -8.64 11.75 20.63
CA VAL A 123 -8.74 12.02 19.18
C VAL A 123 -8.28 13.41 18.76
N LYS A 124 -8.23 14.38 19.69
CA LYS A 124 -7.73 15.74 19.42
C LYS A 124 -6.21 15.75 19.17
N GLU A 125 -5.45 14.94 19.92
CA GLU A 125 -3.99 14.85 19.83
C GLU A 125 -3.55 13.69 18.92
N ALA A 126 -4.33 12.61 18.87
CA ALA A 126 -4.05 11.41 18.10
C ALA A 126 -5.28 11.01 17.27
N PRO A 127 -5.53 11.69 16.13
CA PRO A 127 -6.74 11.50 15.33
C PRO A 127 -6.82 10.14 14.63
N TYR A 128 -5.70 9.40 14.54
CA TYR A 128 -5.64 8.15 13.82
C TYR A 128 -5.19 6.98 14.68
N ILE A 129 -5.82 5.82 14.41
CA ILE A 129 -5.34 4.50 14.83
C ILE A 129 -4.77 3.85 13.58
N THR A 130 -3.57 3.26 13.65
CA THR A 130 -2.93 2.64 12.49
C THR A 130 -2.36 1.28 12.81
N PHE A 131 -2.37 0.40 11.81
CA PHE A 131 -1.61 -0.85 11.82
C PHE A 131 -0.86 -0.97 10.51
N ARG A 132 0.46 -1.16 10.58
CA ARG A 132 1.29 -1.43 9.40
C ARG A 132 2.10 -2.69 9.62
N SER A 133 1.86 -3.70 8.80
CA SER A 133 2.63 -4.93 8.88
C SER A 133 4.10 -4.70 8.47
N THR A 134 5.00 -5.32 9.23
CA THR A 134 6.44 -5.33 8.97
C THR A 134 6.92 -6.69 8.48
N LYS A 135 6.14 -7.74 8.73
CA LYS A 135 6.40 -9.10 8.29
C LYS A 135 5.09 -9.84 8.10
N ILE A 136 4.99 -10.61 7.02
CA ILE A 136 3.90 -11.57 6.79
C ILE A 136 4.50 -12.97 6.78
N THR A 137 3.95 -13.84 7.61
CA THR A 137 4.31 -15.26 7.67
C THR A 137 3.08 -16.09 7.33
N GLN A 138 3.16 -16.92 6.30
CA GLN A 138 2.12 -17.89 6.01
C GLN A 138 2.20 -19.03 7.04
N THR A 139 1.10 -19.30 7.75
CA THR A 139 1.01 -20.32 8.81
C THR A 139 0.16 -21.51 8.40
N GLY A 140 -0.48 -21.44 7.24
CA GLY A 140 -1.29 -22.52 6.67
C GLY A 140 -1.78 -22.15 5.27
N PRO A 141 -2.56 -22.99 4.62
CA PRO A 141 -2.99 -22.80 3.24
C PRO A 141 -3.70 -21.46 2.98
N LEU A 142 -4.44 -20.95 3.96
CA LEU A 142 -5.21 -19.69 3.90
C LEU A 142 -4.96 -18.80 5.09
N THR A 143 -4.04 -19.17 5.99
CA THR A 143 -3.81 -18.46 7.25
C THR A 143 -2.44 -17.80 7.28
N PHE A 144 -2.39 -16.63 7.88
CA PHE A 144 -1.21 -15.78 7.95
C PHE A 144 -1.09 -15.15 9.34
N GLU A 145 0.13 -14.94 9.78
CA GLU A 145 0.44 -14.11 10.94
C GLU A 145 1.24 -12.89 10.47
N LEU A 146 0.78 -11.70 10.84
CA LEU A 146 1.42 -10.43 10.53
C LEU A 146 1.99 -9.83 11.80
N ASP A 147 3.32 -9.66 11.86
CA ASP A 147 3.93 -8.77 12.83
C ASP A 147 3.84 -7.35 12.29
N GLY A 148 3.48 -6.39 13.13
CA GLY A 148 3.30 -5.01 12.68
C GLY A 148 3.40 -3.96 13.77
N ASP A 149 3.52 -2.72 13.33
CA ASP A 149 3.45 -1.55 14.18
C ASP A 149 1.99 -1.14 14.34
N PHE A 150 1.47 -1.26 15.55
CA PHE A 150 0.14 -0.80 15.92
C PHE A 150 0.25 0.49 16.72
N THR A 151 -0.42 1.53 16.27
CA THR A 151 -0.42 2.83 16.91
C THR A 151 -1.84 3.21 17.31
N ILE A 152 -2.02 3.52 18.58
CA ILE A 152 -3.26 4.09 19.11
C ILE A 152 -2.90 5.15 20.15
N ARG A 153 -3.63 6.25 20.17
CA ARG A 153 -3.38 7.37 21.08
C ARG A 153 -1.95 7.94 20.99
N GLY A 154 -1.32 7.86 19.83
CA GLY A 154 0.05 8.29 19.59
C GLY A 154 1.14 7.34 20.13
N VAL A 155 0.77 6.23 20.77
CA VAL A 155 1.71 5.21 21.25
C VAL A 155 1.79 4.07 20.24
N THR A 156 3.00 3.71 19.82
CA THR A 156 3.25 2.62 18.87
C THR A 156 3.87 1.43 19.59
N LYS A 157 3.35 0.23 19.34
CA LYS A 157 3.92 -1.04 19.82
C LYS A 157 3.86 -2.09 18.71
N LYS A 158 4.67 -3.13 18.86
CA LYS A 158 4.65 -4.32 18.01
C LYS A 158 3.49 -5.22 18.43
N GLU A 159 2.61 -5.51 17.49
CA GLU A 159 1.47 -6.39 17.70
C GLU A 159 1.38 -7.43 16.59
N LYS A 160 0.62 -8.51 16.87
CA LYS A 160 0.37 -9.60 15.95
C LYS A 160 -1.08 -9.60 15.48
N LEU A 161 -1.27 -9.58 14.17
CA LEU A 161 -2.57 -9.73 13.53
C LEU A 161 -2.61 -11.10 12.84
N LYS A 162 -3.54 -11.95 13.25
CA LYS A 162 -3.79 -13.24 12.61
C LYS A 162 -4.85 -13.06 11.53
N LEU A 163 -4.58 -13.58 10.33
CA LEU A 163 -5.48 -13.44 9.20
C LEU A 163 -5.84 -14.80 8.60
N THR A 164 -7.06 -14.86 8.07
CA THR A 164 -7.51 -15.90 7.15
C THR A 164 -8.02 -15.24 5.87
N ASP A 165 -7.52 -15.67 4.72
CA ASP A 165 -7.98 -15.22 3.40
C ASP A 165 -8.83 -16.30 2.72
N SER A 166 -10.09 -15.97 2.41
CA SER A 166 -11.01 -16.87 1.74
C SER A 166 -10.86 -16.90 0.22
N GLY A 167 -10.02 -16.03 -0.35
CA GLY A 167 -9.96 -15.77 -1.80
C GLY A 167 -8.74 -16.33 -2.51
N LYS A 168 -8.05 -17.35 -1.96
CA LYS A 168 -6.85 -17.94 -2.57
C LYS A 168 -7.08 -18.28 -4.05
N GLY A 169 -6.29 -17.64 -4.94
CA GLY A 169 -6.37 -17.85 -6.39
C GLY A 169 -7.54 -17.15 -7.09
N SER A 170 -8.52 -16.65 -6.36
CA SER A 170 -9.69 -15.95 -6.89
C SER A 170 -9.38 -14.48 -7.27
N PRO A 171 -10.24 -13.84 -8.10
CA PRO A 171 -10.11 -12.42 -8.39
C PRO A 171 -10.57 -11.52 -7.23
N SER A 172 -11.27 -12.07 -6.24
CA SER A 172 -11.75 -11.37 -5.05
C SER A 172 -11.91 -12.32 -3.87
N GLY A 173 -11.98 -11.78 -2.66
CA GLY A 173 -12.13 -12.54 -1.44
C GLY A 173 -12.37 -11.67 -0.22
N ILE A 174 -12.30 -12.30 0.94
CA ILE A 174 -12.45 -11.66 2.24
C ILE A 174 -11.26 -12.04 3.11
N ILE A 175 -10.62 -11.05 3.70
CA ILE A 175 -9.67 -11.22 4.78
C ILE A 175 -10.41 -11.06 6.10
N ILE A 176 -10.38 -12.09 6.93
CA ILE A 176 -10.85 -12.04 8.31
C ILE A 176 -9.62 -12.01 9.20
N GLY A 177 -9.54 -11.02 10.10
CA GLY A 177 -8.41 -10.87 10.98
C GLY A 177 -8.80 -10.64 12.43
N THR A 178 -7.94 -11.09 13.33
CA THR A 178 -8.08 -10.86 14.77
C THR A 178 -6.75 -10.49 15.40
N MET A 179 -6.78 -9.52 16.30
CA MET A 179 -5.68 -9.19 17.19
C MET A 179 -6.21 -8.85 18.58
N ALA A 180 -5.35 -8.85 19.57
CA ALA A 180 -5.68 -8.39 20.90
C ALA A 180 -4.50 -7.67 21.52
N PHE A 181 -4.79 -6.59 22.27
CA PHE A 181 -3.77 -5.80 22.97
C PHE A 181 -4.24 -5.40 24.37
N ASP A 182 -3.30 -5.02 25.22
CA ASP A 182 -3.63 -4.41 26.54
C ASP A 182 -3.78 -2.89 26.36
N ARG A 183 -4.95 -2.35 26.67
CA ARG A 183 -5.24 -0.91 26.55
C ARG A 183 -4.31 -0.03 27.40
N LYS A 184 -3.84 -0.56 28.53
CA LYS A 184 -2.94 0.17 29.43
C LYS A 184 -1.57 0.40 28.82
N ASP A 185 -1.14 -0.50 27.96
CA ASP A 185 0.11 -0.36 27.22
C ASP A 185 0.14 0.87 26.31
N TYR A 186 -1.04 1.38 25.96
CA TYR A 186 -1.24 2.58 25.15
C TYR A 186 -1.70 3.79 25.99
N GLY A 187 -1.53 3.71 27.32
CA GLY A 187 -1.87 4.80 28.23
C GLY A 187 -3.38 5.01 28.49
N MET A 188 -4.23 4.05 28.11
CA MET A 188 -5.65 4.07 28.42
C MET A 188 -5.91 3.49 29.82
N ASN A 189 -5.36 4.17 30.84
CA ASN A 189 -5.35 3.70 32.24
C ASN A 189 -6.62 4.03 33.01
N SER A 190 -7.43 4.97 32.51
CA SER A 190 -8.66 5.40 33.16
C SER A 190 -9.73 4.32 33.18
N GLY A 191 -10.51 4.33 34.23
CA GLY A 191 -11.73 3.56 34.40
C GLY A 191 -12.98 4.39 34.15
N ILE A 192 -14.12 3.73 34.26
CA ILE A 192 -15.45 4.35 34.38
C ILE A 192 -15.97 3.98 35.76
N PRO A 193 -16.40 4.94 36.57
CA PRO A 193 -16.93 4.63 37.90
C PRO A 193 -17.97 3.52 37.81
N PHE A 194 -17.89 2.57 38.74
CA PHE A 194 -18.79 1.41 38.87
C PHE A 194 -18.78 0.42 37.70
N ILE A 195 -17.92 0.59 36.70
CA ILE A 195 -17.78 -0.33 35.56
C ILE A 195 -16.41 -1.00 35.64
N LYS A 196 -16.41 -2.32 35.74
CA LYS A 196 -15.18 -3.12 35.55
C LYS A 196 -14.91 -3.24 34.07
N ILE A 197 -13.74 -2.78 33.63
CA ILE A 197 -13.28 -2.81 32.24
C ILE A 197 -12.02 -3.65 32.18
N ALA A 198 -12.01 -4.73 31.41
CA ALA A 198 -10.81 -5.51 31.16
C ALA A 198 -9.73 -4.66 30.50
N ASN A 199 -8.49 -5.06 30.70
CA ASN A 199 -7.38 -4.41 30.01
C ASN A 199 -7.28 -4.90 28.55
N ARG A 200 -7.61 -6.16 28.31
CA ARG A 200 -7.59 -6.79 27.00
C ARG A 200 -8.68 -6.21 26.11
N VAL A 201 -8.27 -5.71 24.97
CA VAL A 201 -9.13 -5.28 23.86
C VAL A 201 -8.96 -6.27 22.72
N GLU A 202 -10.05 -6.80 22.23
CA GLU A 202 -10.06 -7.65 21.03
C GLU A 202 -10.50 -6.84 19.83
N VAL A 203 -9.76 -6.98 18.75
CA VAL A 203 -10.05 -6.33 17.46
C VAL A 203 -10.34 -7.40 16.43
N SER A 204 -11.40 -7.21 15.68
CA SER A 204 -11.74 -8.03 14.53
C SER A 204 -11.87 -7.18 13.28
N ILE A 205 -11.26 -7.65 12.19
CA ILE A 205 -11.38 -7.04 10.88
C ILE A 205 -12.04 -8.01 9.92
N ASN A 206 -12.85 -7.48 9.02
CA ASN A 206 -13.41 -8.18 7.89
C ASN A 206 -13.23 -7.25 6.69
N LEU A 207 -12.32 -7.58 5.79
CA LEU A 207 -11.93 -6.72 4.68
C LEU A 207 -12.23 -7.44 3.36
N ARG A 208 -13.15 -6.88 2.58
CA ARG A 208 -13.41 -7.35 1.23
C ARG A 208 -12.37 -6.79 0.28
N TRP A 209 -11.73 -7.65 -0.48
CA TRP A 209 -10.72 -7.26 -1.45
C TRP A 209 -11.05 -7.76 -2.86
N LYS A 210 -10.51 -7.05 -3.85
CA LYS A 210 -10.53 -7.41 -5.27
C LYS A 210 -9.13 -7.23 -5.84
N ARG A 211 -8.66 -8.20 -6.60
CA ARG A 211 -7.42 -8.07 -7.36
C ARG A 211 -7.72 -7.33 -8.67
N VAL A 212 -7.09 -6.16 -8.84
CA VAL A 212 -7.33 -5.27 -9.99
C VAL A 212 -6.33 -5.50 -11.11
N SER A 213 -5.13 -5.98 -10.79
CA SER A 213 -4.13 -6.36 -11.81
C SER A 213 -3.08 -7.33 -11.24
N GLY A 214 -2.24 -7.86 -12.14
CA GLY A 214 -1.18 -8.81 -11.82
C GLY A 214 -1.69 -10.23 -11.54
N PRO A 215 -0.79 -11.22 -11.55
CA PRO A 215 -1.11 -12.60 -11.19
C PRO A 215 -1.37 -12.72 -9.68
N PRO A 216 -2.03 -13.80 -9.21
CA PRO A 216 -2.18 -14.01 -7.78
C PRO A 216 -0.82 -14.19 -7.08
N PRO A 217 -0.73 -13.93 -5.77
CA PRO A 217 0.45 -14.23 -4.99
C PRO A 217 0.79 -15.73 -5.06
N ALA A 218 2.06 -16.06 -4.89
CA ALA A 218 2.51 -17.44 -4.75
C ALA A 218 2.40 -17.82 -3.27
N PHE A 219 1.46 -18.71 -2.97
CA PHE A 219 1.30 -19.25 -1.63
C PHE A 219 2.18 -20.50 -1.47
N GLN A 220 2.73 -20.69 -0.29
CA GLN A 220 3.38 -21.95 0.08
C GLN A 220 2.30 -23.03 0.17
N GLN A 221 2.62 -24.23 -0.34
CA GLN A 221 1.74 -25.40 -0.29
C GLN A 221 1.82 -26.09 1.05
#